data_d9f96ec81a8cdd9f8e3b6ebcf0ae4330
#
_entry.id   d9f96ec81a8cdd9f8e3b6ebcf0ae4330
#
_cell.length_a   1.000
_cell.length_b   1.000
_cell.length_c   1.000
_cell.angle_alpha   90.00
_cell.angle_beta   90.00
_cell.angle_gamma   90.00
#
_symmetry.space_group_name_H-M   'P 1'
#
loop_
_entity.id
_entity.type
_entity.pdbx_description
1 polymer ?
#
loop_
_entity_poly.entity_id
_entity_poly.type
_entity_poly.pdbx_seq_one_letter_code
_entity_poly.pdbx_strand_id
1 'polypeptide(L)'
;MDCPSGHGKMVLRKTKKRMTFRGVNIIAPIEQYRCTVCGVETATVTQAADTQMAISEAYRKAVNLLTGKEIVEKRKKLNLTQESLAKRMNVGIASIKRWEGGTIQSKSMDRALRIALGDQSVGDSCTGNRAFSIPRIKLVLREFESVLGKHILKKNDKMLFAAKYLWYADMVAHRETGESMTGSTYAALPYGPQLNNYKDLIEDIMKADESKAEPLSREEKRIVTRIAMKFPEERMVYEAAHKEKIWKKQPNGAIIPYPDSTELGGV
;
A
#
# COMPACT_ATOMS: atom_id res chain seq x y z
N MET A 1 -0.46 -17.76 34.02
CA MET A 1 -0.91 -16.34 34.22
C MET A 1 -2.04 -16.37 35.22
N ASP A 2 -2.05 -15.46 36.19
CA ASP A 2 -3.11 -15.39 37.19
C ASP A 2 -4.19 -14.38 36.78
N CYS A 3 -5.41 -14.63 37.21
CA CYS A 3 -6.55 -13.77 36.92
C CYS A 3 -6.38 -12.39 37.60
N PRO A 4 -6.52 -11.26 36.89
CA PRO A 4 -6.44 -9.92 37.48
C PRO A 4 -7.44 -9.68 38.61
N SER A 5 -8.56 -10.42 38.62
CA SER A 5 -9.60 -10.34 39.65
C SER A 5 -9.38 -11.33 40.82
N GLY A 6 -8.20 -11.96 40.94
CA GLY A 6 -7.85 -12.83 42.04
C GLY A 6 -8.46 -14.24 42.03
N HIS A 7 -9.03 -14.70 40.91
CA HIS A 7 -9.69 -16.00 40.78
C HIS A 7 -8.74 -17.19 40.55
N GLY A 8 -7.42 -17.00 40.74
CA GLY A 8 -6.41 -18.02 40.54
C GLY A 8 -5.93 -18.12 39.12
N LYS A 9 -5.38 -19.28 38.75
CA LYS A 9 -4.72 -19.51 37.45
C LYS A 9 -5.71 -19.56 36.29
N MET A 10 -5.40 -18.85 35.23
CA MET A 10 -6.16 -18.83 33.98
C MET A 10 -5.73 -19.98 33.05
N VAL A 11 -6.66 -20.45 32.22
CA VAL A 11 -6.46 -21.53 31.27
C VAL A 11 -6.15 -20.97 29.89
N LEU A 12 -5.11 -21.51 29.24
CA LEU A 12 -4.77 -21.19 27.87
C LEU A 12 -5.84 -21.73 26.91
N ARG A 13 -6.35 -20.86 26.03
CA ARG A 13 -7.34 -21.21 25.02
C ARG A 13 -6.81 -20.83 23.62
N LYS A 14 -6.94 -21.80 22.70
CA LYS A 14 -6.69 -21.59 21.26
C LYS A 14 -8.04 -21.62 20.55
N THR A 15 -8.42 -20.52 19.93
CA THR A 15 -9.73 -20.39 19.27
C THR A 15 -9.55 -19.79 17.88
N LYS A 16 -10.50 -20.05 16.97
CA LYS A 16 -10.60 -19.33 15.70
C LYS A 16 -11.68 -18.28 15.87
N LYS A 17 -11.30 -16.99 15.78
CA LYS A 17 -12.22 -15.87 15.93
C LYS A 17 -12.56 -15.30 14.55
N ARG A 18 -13.85 -15.15 14.27
CA ARG A 18 -14.34 -14.42 13.10
C ARG A 18 -14.36 -12.94 13.42
N MET A 19 -13.80 -12.10 12.53
CA MET A 19 -13.74 -10.65 12.73
C MET A 19 -13.70 -9.94 11.39
N THR A 20 -14.06 -8.65 11.40
CA THR A 20 -13.88 -7.76 10.24
C THR A 20 -12.59 -6.97 10.41
N PHE A 21 -11.69 -7.07 9.45
CA PHE A 21 -10.43 -6.31 9.42
C PHE A 21 -10.30 -5.61 8.06
N ARG A 22 -10.09 -4.30 8.07
CA ARG A 22 -10.06 -3.45 6.85
C ARG A 22 -11.24 -3.68 5.91
N GLY A 23 -12.44 -3.83 6.46
CA GLY A 23 -13.67 -4.08 5.69
C GLY A 23 -13.83 -5.51 5.16
N VAL A 24 -12.92 -6.44 5.47
CA VAL A 24 -12.96 -7.83 5.01
C VAL A 24 -13.23 -8.76 6.20
N ASN A 25 -14.17 -9.68 6.03
CA ASN A 25 -14.44 -10.71 7.03
C ASN A 25 -13.36 -11.80 6.96
N ILE A 26 -12.67 -12.00 8.07
CA ILE A 26 -11.59 -12.98 8.20
C ILE A 26 -11.82 -13.91 9.38
N ILE A 27 -11.12 -15.03 9.37
CA ILE A 27 -11.03 -15.97 10.51
C ILE A 27 -9.56 -16.09 10.88
N ALA A 28 -9.19 -15.67 12.10
CA ALA A 28 -7.82 -15.74 12.57
C ALA A 28 -7.73 -16.66 13.81
N PRO A 29 -6.67 -17.48 13.93
CA PRO A 29 -6.37 -18.20 15.16
C PRO A 29 -5.91 -17.21 16.23
N ILE A 30 -6.47 -17.32 17.42
CA ILE A 30 -6.14 -16.50 18.59
C ILE A 30 -5.79 -17.42 19.75
N GLU A 31 -4.68 -17.13 20.39
CA GLU A 31 -4.23 -17.80 21.60
C GLU A 31 -4.23 -16.81 22.75
N GLN A 32 -5.04 -17.09 23.78
CA GLN A 32 -5.21 -16.21 24.93
C GLN A 32 -5.55 -17.00 26.20
N TYR A 33 -5.28 -16.42 27.36
CA TYR A 33 -5.70 -16.97 28.65
C TYR A 33 -7.12 -16.54 28.97
N ARG A 34 -7.93 -17.45 29.52
CA ARG A 34 -9.28 -17.19 29.98
C ARG A 34 -9.46 -17.64 31.43
N CYS A 35 -10.02 -16.80 32.25
CA CYS A 35 -10.43 -17.16 33.60
C CYS A 35 -11.70 -18.02 33.53
N THR A 36 -11.69 -19.16 34.22
CA THR A 36 -12.85 -20.06 34.28
C THR A 36 -13.97 -19.55 35.18
N VAL A 37 -13.67 -18.61 36.09
CA VAL A 37 -14.62 -18.05 37.06
C VAL A 37 -15.31 -16.78 36.51
N CYS A 38 -14.53 -15.75 36.12
CA CYS A 38 -15.09 -14.46 35.68
C CYS A 38 -15.10 -14.30 34.10
N GLY A 39 -14.54 -15.24 33.38
CA GLY A 39 -14.54 -15.21 31.92
C GLY A 39 -13.58 -14.17 31.29
N VAL A 40 -12.86 -13.37 32.08
CA VAL A 40 -11.92 -12.38 31.57
C VAL A 40 -10.88 -13.05 30.67
N GLU A 41 -10.60 -12.44 29.52
CA GLU A 41 -9.62 -12.90 28.56
C GLU A 41 -8.41 -11.95 28.58
N THR A 42 -7.20 -12.49 28.55
CA THR A 42 -5.96 -11.73 28.52
C THR A 42 -4.90 -12.48 27.72
N ALA A 43 -3.90 -11.76 27.23
CA ALA A 43 -2.80 -12.33 26.45
C ALA A 43 -1.47 -11.73 26.92
N THR A 44 -0.40 -12.49 26.78
CA THR A 44 0.95 -11.96 26.91
C THR A 44 1.29 -11.06 25.72
N VAL A 45 2.34 -10.25 25.83
CA VAL A 45 2.82 -9.41 24.72
C VAL A 45 3.16 -10.27 23.49
N THR A 46 3.79 -11.43 23.70
CA THR A 46 4.10 -12.38 22.61
C THR A 46 2.84 -12.89 21.93
N GLN A 47 1.85 -13.34 22.71
CA GLN A 47 0.56 -13.80 22.16
C GLN A 47 -0.21 -12.69 21.42
N ALA A 48 -0.11 -11.46 21.89
CA ALA A 48 -0.70 -10.31 21.19
C ALA A 48 -0.01 -10.06 19.83
N ALA A 49 1.32 -10.15 19.77
CA ALA A 49 2.09 -10.04 18.53
C ALA A 49 1.77 -11.20 17.55
N ASP A 50 1.70 -12.43 18.03
CA ASP A 50 1.32 -13.60 17.21
C ASP A 50 -0.11 -13.48 16.68
N THR A 51 -1.03 -12.97 17.49
CA THR A 51 -2.41 -12.68 17.09
C THR A 51 -2.46 -11.62 15.99
N GLN A 52 -1.70 -10.53 16.14
CA GLN A 52 -1.62 -9.48 15.11
C GLN A 52 -1.06 -10.03 13.80
N MET A 53 -0.04 -10.86 13.85
CA MET A 53 0.50 -11.54 12.68
C MET A 53 -0.53 -12.47 12.05
N ALA A 54 -1.23 -13.27 12.82
CA ALA A 54 -2.28 -14.18 12.34
C ALA A 54 -3.44 -13.42 11.65
N ILE A 55 -3.86 -12.27 12.18
CA ILE A 55 -4.85 -11.38 11.57
C ILE A 55 -4.35 -10.87 10.22
N SER A 56 -3.10 -10.39 10.16
CA SER A 56 -2.49 -9.88 8.93
C SER A 56 -2.40 -10.96 7.86
N GLU A 57 -2.00 -12.17 8.23
CA GLU A 57 -1.91 -13.32 7.32
C GLU A 57 -3.30 -13.78 6.82
N ALA A 58 -4.30 -13.81 7.70
CA ALA A 58 -5.67 -14.14 7.32
C ALA A 58 -6.25 -13.11 6.34
N TYR A 59 -6.00 -11.83 6.58
CA TYR A 59 -6.39 -10.75 5.66
C TYR A 59 -5.71 -10.90 4.30
N ARG A 60 -4.38 -11.09 4.27
CA ARG A 60 -3.63 -11.28 3.01
C ARG A 60 -4.23 -12.39 2.16
N LYS A 61 -4.53 -13.55 2.78
CA LYS A 61 -5.19 -14.66 2.10
C LYS A 61 -6.56 -14.30 1.56
N ALA A 62 -7.37 -13.60 2.35
CA ALA A 62 -8.72 -13.20 1.96
C ALA A 62 -8.76 -12.23 0.77
N VAL A 63 -7.70 -11.39 0.58
CA VAL A 63 -7.60 -10.43 -0.52
C VAL A 63 -6.56 -10.83 -1.58
N ASN A 64 -6.12 -12.08 -1.57
CA ASN A 64 -5.17 -12.67 -2.53
C ASN A 64 -3.82 -11.94 -2.59
N LEU A 65 -3.29 -11.51 -1.44
CA LEU A 65 -1.92 -11.03 -1.31
C LEU A 65 -1.00 -12.17 -0.84
N LEU A 66 0.27 -12.10 -1.23
CA LEU A 66 1.29 -13.00 -0.69
C LEU A 66 1.40 -12.81 0.83
N THR A 67 1.34 -13.89 1.57
CA THR A 67 1.61 -13.91 3.01
C THR A 67 3.10 -13.70 3.28
N GLY A 68 3.48 -13.27 4.49
CA GLY A 68 4.89 -13.13 4.85
C GLY A 68 5.63 -14.47 4.70
N LYS A 69 4.98 -15.57 5.05
CA LYS A 69 5.53 -16.92 4.89
C LYS A 69 5.77 -17.27 3.41
N GLU A 70 4.81 -17.01 2.53
CA GLU A 70 4.97 -17.26 1.09
C GLU A 70 6.09 -16.41 0.47
N ILE A 71 6.24 -15.14 0.90
CA ILE A 71 7.35 -14.28 0.46
C ILE A 71 8.69 -14.92 0.85
N VAL A 72 8.84 -15.36 2.10
CA VAL A 72 10.07 -16.03 2.59
C VAL A 72 10.33 -17.31 1.82
N GLU A 73 9.33 -18.17 1.65
CA GLU A 73 9.45 -19.46 0.96
C GLU A 73 9.85 -19.27 -0.52
N LYS A 74 9.15 -18.38 -1.24
CA LYS A 74 9.47 -18.10 -2.66
C LYS A 74 10.85 -17.48 -2.81
N ARG A 75 11.22 -16.54 -1.93
CA ARG A 75 12.56 -15.94 -1.93
C ARG A 75 13.66 -16.99 -1.71
N LYS A 76 13.50 -17.85 -0.72
CA LYS A 76 14.45 -18.92 -0.43
C LYS A 76 14.55 -19.92 -1.58
N LYS A 77 13.42 -20.26 -2.22
CA LYS A 77 13.41 -21.15 -3.39
C LYS A 77 14.25 -20.60 -4.56
N LEU A 78 14.34 -19.30 -4.69
CA LEU A 78 15.17 -18.60 -5.68
C LEU A 78 16.59 -18.30 -5.18
N ASN A 79 16.99 -18.80 -4.00
CA ASN A 79 18.27 -18.52 -3.36
C ASN A 79 18.56 -17.01 -3.17
N LEU A 80 17.52 -16.19 -3.01
CA LEU A 80 17.66 -14.75 -2.80
C LEU A 80 17.80 -14.44 -1.30
N THR A 81 18.72 -13.53 -0.95
CA THR A 81 18.73 -12.87 0.36
C THR A 81 17.64 -11.80 0.41
N GLN A 82 17.29 -11.29 1.60
CA GLN A 82 16.40 -10.13 1.73
C GLN A 82 16.94 -8.90 0.99
N GLU A 83 18.24 -8.69 1.04
CA GLU A 83 18.93 -7.62 0.35
C GLU A 83 18.86 -7.79 -1.19
N SER A 84 19.11 -9.00 -1.69
CA SER A 84 19.02 -9.29 -3.12
C SER A 84 17.59 -9.10 -3.66
N LEU A 85 16.56 -9.50 -2.88
CA LEU A 85 15.17 -9.26 -3.25
C LEU A 85 14.85 -7.76 -3.23
N ALA A 86 15.30 -7.03 -2.21
CA ALA A 86 15.14 -5.58 -2.10
C ALA A 86 15.76 -4.86 -3.32
N LYS A 87 16.99 -5.23 -3.68
CA LYS A 87 17.68 -4.69 -4.86
C LYS A 87 16.93 -5.00 -6.16
N ARG A 88 16.43 -6.25 -6.31
CA ARG A 88 15.67 -6.67 -7.49
C ARG A 88 14.36 -5.91 -7.65
N MET A 89 13.73 -5.53 -6.53
CA MET A 89 12.50 -4.74 -6.52
C MET A 89 12.74 -3.23 -6.50
N ASN A 90 14.01 -2.80 -6.37
CA ASN A 90 14.40 -1.42 -6.18
C ASN A 90 13.70 -0.73 -4.98
N VAL A 91 13.65 -1.45 -3.86
CA VAL A 91 13.11 -0.98 -2.57
C VAL A 91 14.16 -1.10 -1.48
N GLY A 92 13.95 -0.44 -0.34
CA GLY A 92 14.80 -0.61 0.85
C GLY A 92 14.63 -2.00 1.47
N ILE A 93 15.72 -2.59 2.01
CA ILE A 93 15.69 -3.88 2.71
C ILE A 93 14.69 -3.89 3.88
N ALA A 94 14.47 -2.74 4.52
CA ALA A 94 13.50 -2.59 5.60
C ALA A 94 12.08 -2.93 5.15
N SER A 95 11.70 -2.63 3.89
CA SER A 95 10.40 -2.97 3.32
C SER A 95 10.23 -4.49 3.23
N ILE A 96 11.24 -5.20 2.73
CA ILE A 96 11.20 -6.67 2.67
C ILE A 96 11.06 -7.27 4.07
N LYS A 97 11.88 -6.80 5.04
CA LYS A 97 11.81 -7.27 6.43
C LYS A 97 10.43 -7.07 7.04
N ARG A 98 9.81 -5.89 6.81
CA ARG A 98 8.45 -5.58 7.30
C ARG A 98 7.40 -6.51 6.68
N TRP A 99 7.46 -6.75 5.38
CA TRP A 99 6.47 -7.62 4.70
C TRP A 99 6.63 -9.07 5.10
N GLU A 100 7.85 -9.59 5.22
CA GLU A 100 8.12 -10.92 5.77
C GLU A 100 7.69 -11.03 7.24
N GLY A 101 7.83 -9.94 8.02
CA GLY A 101 7.44 -9.84 9.43
C GLY A 101 5.98 -9.51 9.70
N GLY A 102 5.09 -9.53 8.69
CA GLY A 102 3.64 -9.41 8.90
C GLY A 102 3.02 -8.06 8.53
N THR A 103 3.80 -7.01 8.19
CA THR A 103 3.24 -5.77 7.65
C THR A 103 2.62 -6.03 6.29
N ILE A 104 1.36 -5.64 6.11
CA ILE A 104 0.59 -5.89 4.90
C ILE A 104 1.09 -4.95 3.78
N GLN A 105 1.54 -5.54 2.68
CA GLN A 105 1.93 -4.83 1.46
C GLN A 105 0.71 -4.33 0.68
N SER A 106 0.91 -3.28 -0.13
CA SER A 106 -0.10 -2.87 -1.11
C SER A 106 -0.23 -3.89 -2.24
N LYS A 107 -1.31 -3.80 -3.00
CA LYS A 107 -1.48 -4.64 -4.20
C LYS A 107 -0.39 -4.38 -5.23
N SER A 108 0.06 -3.14 -5.40
CA SER A 108 1.18 -2.82 -6.29
C SER A 108 2.49 -3.46 -5.81
N MET A 109 2.75 -3.43 -4.49
CA MET A 109 3.91 -4.11 -3.91
C MET A 109 3.81 -5.63 -4.02
N ASP A 110 2.62 -6.20 -3.81
CA ASP A 110 2.39 -7.63 -3.98
C ASP A 110 2.68 -8.07 -5.42
N ARG A 111 2.22 -7.29 -6.40
CA ARG A 111 2.52 -7.53 -7.81
C ARG A 111 4.03 -7.47 -8.08
N ALA A 112 4.70 -6.43 -7.59
CA ALA A 112 6.16 -6.31 -7.73
C ALA A 112 6.89 -7.50 -7.07
N LEU A 113 6.43 -7.94 -5.88
CA LEU A 113 6.93 -9.15 -5.21
C LEU A 113 6.72 -10.40 -6.09
N ARG A 114 5.53 -10.60 -6.64
CA ARG A 114 5.23 -11.75 -7.51
C ARG A 114 6.15 -11.79 -8.72
N ILE A 115 6.31 -10.66 -9.40
CA ILE A 115 7.22 -10.53 -10.56
C ILE A 115 8.66 -10.85 -10.13
N ALA A 116 9.14 -10.21 -9.06
CA ALA A 116 10.48 -10.41 -8.55
C ALA A 116 10.73 -11.85 -8.06
N LEU A 117 9.68 -12.54 -7.62
CA LEU A 117 9.71 -13.94 -7.16
C LEU A 117 9.37 -14.96 -8.26
N GLY A 118 9.29 -14.51 -9.53
CA GLY A 118 9.12 -15.40 -10.69
C GLY A 118 7.68 -15.80 -11.01
N ASP A 119 6.69 -15.19 -10.35
CA ASP A 119 5.29 -15.41 -10.71
C ASP A 119 4.96 -14.53 -11.94
N GLN A 120 4.38 -15.12 -12.98
CA GLN A 120 3.87 -14.34 -14.12
C GLN A 120 2.62 -13.57 -13.68
N SER A 121 2.63 -12.24 -13.87
CA SER A 121 1.48 -11.40 -13.52
C SER A 121 0.67 -11.00 -14.75
N VAL A 122 -0.62 -11.29 -14.72
CA VAL A 122 -1.60 -10.70 -15.63
C VAL A 122 -1.92 -9.28 -15.15
N GLY A 123 -2.28 -8.39 -16.06
CA GLY A 123 -2.69 -7.01 -15.74
C GLY A 123 -3.73 -6.96 -14.61
N ASP A 124 -3.61 -6.00 -13.72
CA ASP A 124 -4.47 -5.84 -12.54
C ASP A 124 -5.09 -4.45 -12.53
N SER A 125 -6.41 -4.39 -12.42
CA SER A 125 -7.19 -3.16 -12.29
C SER A 125 -6.78 -2.24 -11.11
N CYS A 126 -6.02 -2.76 -10.15
CA CYS A 126 -5.56 -2.01 -8.99
C CYS A 126 -4.18 -1.35 -9.18
N THR A 127 -3.41 -1.72 -10.22
CA THR A 127 -2.09 -1.15 -10.54
C THR A 127 -2.08 -0.39 -11.86
N GLY A 128 -3.23 -0.31 -12.54
CA GLY A 128 -3.36 0.37 -13.83
C GLY A 128 -2.49 -0.25 -14.92
N ASN A 129 -2.41 -1.58 -14.96
CA ASN A 129 -1.70 -2.36 -15.98
C ASN A 129 -0.18 -2.16 -16.07
N ARG A 130 0.43 -1.41 -15.16
CA ARG A 130 1.88 -1.16 -15.11
C ARG A 130 2.54 -1.85 -13.92
N ALA A 131 3.80 -2.29 -14.11
CA ALA A 131 4.63 -2.74 -13.00
C ALA A 131 4.95 -1.57 -12.05
N PHE A 132 4.84 -1.79 -10.74
CA PHE A 132 5.17 -0.79 -9.73
C PHE A 132 6.66 -0.41 -9.78
N SER A 133 6.94 0.90 -9.72
CA SER A 133 8.31 1.42 -9.76
C SER A 133 8.48 2.65 -8.88
N ILE A 134 9.25 2.53 -7.80
CA ILE A 134 9.58 3.65 -6.91
C ILE A 134 10.40 4.74 -7.62
N PRO A 135 11.44 4.42 -8.43
CA PRO A 135 12.12 5.43 -9.23
C PRO A 135 11.19 6.21 -10.14
N ARG A 136 10.19 5.53 -10.72
CA ARG A 136 9.23 6.17 -11.62
C ARG A 136 8.26 7.08 -10.87
N ILE A 137 7.86 6.72 -9.63
CA ILE A 137 7.11 7.63 -8.74
C ILE A 137 7.89 8.93 -8.56
N LYS A 138 9.18 8.84 -8.21
CA LYS A 138 10.00 10.03 -8.02
C LYS A 138 10.17 10.82 -9.30
N LEU A 139 10.37 10.15 -10.43
CA LEU A 139 10.48 10.81 -11.75
C LEU A 139 9.22 11.62 -12.09
N VAL A 140 8.02 11.05 -11.91
CA VAL A 140 6.74 11.75 -12.14
C VAL A 140 6.60 12.95 -11.21
N LEU A 141 6.95 12.82 -9.93
CA LEU A 141 6.91 13.93 -8.98
C LEU A 141 7.90 15.03 -9.34
N ARG A 142 9.11 14.69 -9.81
CA ARG A 142 10.09 15.67 -10.32
C ARG A 142 9.61 16.41 -11.57
N GLU A 143 8.92 15.73 -12.47
CA GLU A 143 8.30 16.40 -13.63
C GLU A 143 7.23 17.40 -13.17
N PHE A 144 6.39 17.06 -12.17
CA PHE A 144 5.47 18.03 -11.56
C PHE A 144 6.20 19.21 -10.93
N GLU A 145 7.26 18.97 -10.17
CA GLU A 145 8.07 20.02 -9.53
C GLU A 145 8.68 20.95 -10.58
N SER A 146 9.16 20.40 -11.68
CA SER A 146 9.69 21.17 -12.81
C SER A 146 8.65 22.10 -13.44
N VAL A 147 7.43 21.59 -13.68
CA VAL A 147 6.35 22.39 -14.27
C VAL A 147 5.79 23.42 -13.29
N LEU A 148 5.64 23.06 -12.01
CA LEU A 148 5.10 23.93 -10.97
C LEU A 148 6.12 24.97 -10.45
N GLY A 149 7.41 24.78 -10.71
CA GLY A 149 8.49 25.64 -10.19
C GLY A 149 8.65 25.56 -8.66
N LYS A 150 8.16 24.51 -8.01
CA LYS A 150 8.21 24.34 -6.56
C LYS A 150 8.28 22.87 -6.14
N HIS A 151 8.86 22.61 -4.95
CA HIS A 151 8.92 21.26 -4.39
C HIS A 151 7.57 20.84 -3.80
N ILE A 152 7.05 19.69 -4.26
CA ILE A 152 5.83 19.06 -3.74
C ILE A 152 6.12 17.78 -2.95
N LEU A 153 7.29 17.14 -3.15
CA LEU A 153 7.72 15.97 -2.39
C LEU A 153 8.42 16.43 -1.10
N LYS A 154 7.67 16.49 -0.01
CA LYS A 154 8.15 16.98 1.30
C LYS A 154 8.14 15.85 2.33
N LYS A 155 9.16 15.81 3.19
CA LYS A 155 9.27 14.78 4.24
C LYS A 155 8.21 14.95 5.33
N ASN A 156 7.88 16.20 5.68
CA ASN A 156 7.08 16.50 6.88
C ASN A 156 5.56 16.41 6.65
N ASP A 157 5.08 16.48 5.42
CA ASP A 157 3.65 16.41 5.09
C ASP A 157 3.16 15.00 4.73
N LYS A 158 4.04 13.99 4.86
CA LYS A 158 3.74 12.59 4.56
C LYS A 158 3.19 12.37 3.14
N MET A 159 3.68 13.13 2.17
CA MET A 159 3.22 13.15 0.78
C MET A 159 1.75 13.55 0.62
N LEU A 160 1.21 14.36 1.51
CA LEU A 160 -0.21 14.72 1.49
C LEU A 160 -0.65 15.30 0.14
N PHE A 161 0.11 16.25 -0.39
CA PHE A 161 -0.19 16.90 -1.67
C PHE A 161 0.42 16.14 -2.86
N ALA A 162 1.66 15.69 -2.76
CA ALA A 162 2.33 14.92 -3.79
C ALA A 162 1.52 13.68 -4.21
N ALA A 163 0.88 13.00 -3.26
CA ALA A 163 0.03 11.85 -3.56
C ALA A 163 -1.20 12.20 -4.39
N LYS A 164 -1.76 13.43 -4.29
CA LYS A 164 -2.90 13.86 -5.11
C LYS A 164 -2.49 14.10 -6.56
N TYR A 165 -1.36 14.77 -6.76
CA TYR A 165 -0.80 14.94 -8.11
C TYR A 165 -0.49 13.59 -8.76
N LEU A 166 0.15 12.69 -8.00
CA LEU A 166 0.49 11.36 -8.48
C LEU A 166 -0.76 10.52 -8.81
N TRP A 167 -1.78 10.58 -7.94
CA TRP A 167 -3.05 9.90 -8.16
C TRP A 167 -3.75 10.37 -9.43
N TYR A 168 -3.85 11.69 -9.65
CA TYR A 168 -4.41 12.23 -10.89
C TYR A 168 -3.58 11.80 -12.10
N ALA A 169 -2.24 11.86 -12.02
CA ALA A 169 -1.37 11.44 -13.12
C ALA A 169 -1.59 9.99 -13.52
N ASP A 170 -1.60 9.09 -12.54
CA ASP A 170 -1.81 7.67 -12.78
C ASP A 170 -3.21 7.37 -13.31
N MET A 171 -4.26 7.95 -12.72
CA MET A 171 -5.64 7.74 -13.16
C MET A 171 -5.90 8.29 -14.56
N VAL A 172 -5.40 9.50 -14.86
CA VAL A 172 -5.55 10.11 -16.18
C VAL A 172 -4.77 9.34 -17.23
N ALA A 173 -3.53 8.93 -16.94
CA ALA A 173 -2.75 8.11 -17.85
C ALA A 173 -3.47 6.79 -18.16
N HIS A 174 -3.97 6.10 -17.15
CA HIS A 174 -4.75 4.88 -17.36
C HIS A 174 -6.00 5.12 -18.21
N ARG A 175 -6.74 6.20 -17.96
CA ARG A 175 -7.93 6.57 -18.76
C ARG A 175 -7.60 6.83 -20.23
N GLU A 176 -6.50 7.50 -20.51
CA GLU A 176 -6.14 7.96 -21.84
C GLU A 176 -5.28 6.97 -22.63
N THR A 177 -4.43 6.18 -21.94
CA THR A 177 -3.47 5.28 -22.59
C THR A 177 -3.68 3.80 -22.26
N GLY A 178 -4.57 3.49 -21.31
CA GLY A 178 -4.80 2.13 -20.80
C GLY A 178 -3.76 1.68 -19.77
N GLU A 179 -2.76 2.51 -19.44
CA GLU A 179 -1.69 2.19 -18.50
C GLU A 179 -1.40 3.35 -17.54
N SER A 180 -1.22 3.05 -16.25
CA SER A 180 -0.81 4.07 -15.28
C SER A 180 0.64 4.51 -15.48
N MET A 181 1.05 5.63 -14.92
CA MET A 181 2.45 6.09 -15.01
C MET A 181 3.40 5.31 -14.09
N THR A 182 2.93 4.85 -12.92
CA THR A 182 3.81 4.35 -11.85
C THR A 182 3.52 2.93 -11.39
N GLY A 183 2.36 2.37 -11.73
CA GLY A 183 1.90 1.07 -11.21
C GLY A 183 1.49 1.13 -9.72
N SER A 184 1.28 2.32 -9.17
CA SER A 184 0.90 2.50 -7.77
C SER A 184 -0.53 2.06 -7.51
N THR A 185 -0.82 1.68 -6.27
CA THR A 185 -2.18 1.43 -5.77
C THR A 185 -2.58 2.54 -4.83
N TYR A 186 -3.80 3.03 -4.94
CA TYR A 186 -4.32 4.12 -4.11
C TYR A 186 -5.44 3.65 -3.22
N ALA A 187 -5.45 4.14 -1.97
CA ALA A 187 -6.50 3.88 -0.99
C ALA A 187 -7.31 5.16 -0.71
N ALA A 188 -8.61 4.98 -0.48
CA ALA A 188 -9.47 6.04 -0.01
C ALA A 188 -9.26 6.26 1.49
N LEU A 189 -8.47 7.26 1.86
CA LEU A 189 -8.22 7.64 3.26
C LEU A 189 -8.97 8.93 3.62
N PRO A 190 -9.10 9.29 4.92
CA PRO A 190 -9.84 10.49 5.36
C PRO A 190 -9.33 11.80 4.76
N TYR A 191 -8.03 11.86 4.43
CA TYR A 191 -7.40 13.03 3.79
C TYR A 191 -7.29 12.89 2.27
N GLY A 192 -8.23 12.19 1.65
CA GLY A 192 -8.31 11.97 0.20
C GLY A 192 -7.56 10.75 -0.30
N PRO A 193 -7.47 10.56 -1.63
CA PRO A 193 -6.68 9.48 -2.23
C PRO A 193 -5.23 9.56 -1.78
N GLN A 194 -4.66 8.43 -1.36
CA GLN A 194 -3.28 8.33 -0.91
C GLN A 194 -2.66 7.03 -1.43
N LEU A 195 -1.36 7.05 -1.68
CA LEU A 195 -0.61 5.82 -1.95
C LEU A 195 -0.90 4.79 -0.86
N ASN A 196 -1.30 3.60 -1.26
CA ASN A 196 -1.44 2.51 -0.31
C ASN A 196 -0.05 2.18 0.27
N ASN A 197 0.04 2.00 1.60
CA ASN A 197 1.30 1.83 2.34
C ASN A 197 2.29 3.01 2.22
N TYR A 198 1.80 4.25 2.02
CA TYR A 198 2.64 5.44 1.88
C TYR A 198 3.68 5.59 3.02
N LYS A 199 3.33 5.19 4.25
CA LYS A 199 4.25 5.27 5.40
C LYS A 199 5.51 4.42 5.22
N ASP A 200 5.39 3.29 4.53
CA ASP A 200 6.51 2.40 4.25
C ASP A 200 7.31 2.85 3.03
N LEU A 201 6.67 3.57 2.12
CA LEU A 201 7.25 3.95 0.83
C LEU A 201 7.93 5.32 0.83
N ILE A 202 7.55 6.22 1.74
CA ILE A 202 7.97 7.64 1.68
C ILE A 202 9.49 7.80 1.71
N GLU A 203 10.18 7.04 2.56
CA GLU A 203 11.64 7.12 2.64
C GLU A 203 12.32 6.53 1.41
N ASP A 204 11.77 5.44 0.88
CA ASP A 204 12.28 4.79 -0.32
C ASP A 204 12.08 5.71 -1.55
N ILE A 205 10.94 6.40 -1.65
CA ILE A 205 10.67 7.39 -2.70
C ILE A 205 11.64 8.59 -2.58
N MET A 206 11.84 9.11 -1.37
CA MET A 206 12.77 10.23 -1.14
C MET A 206 14.20 9.89 -1.57
N LYS A 207 14.65 8.67 -1.31
CA LYS A 207 16.02 8.19 -1.59
C LYS A 207 16.18 7.59 -2.99
N ALA A 208 15.08 7.35 -3.71
CA ALA A 208 15.13 6.72 -5.02
C ALA A 208 16.00 7.51 -6.01
N ASP A 209 16.62 6.79 -6.92
CA ASP A 209 17.35 7.35 -8.05
C ASP A 209 16.45 7.30 -9.28
N GLU A 210 15.89 8.46 -9.65
CA GLU A 210 14.98 8.58 -10.77
C GLU A 210 15.61 8.26 -12.13
N SER A 211 16.94 8.31 -12.24
CA SER A 211 17.65 7.97 -13.48
C SER A 211 17.52 6.48 -13.84
N LYS A 212 17.13 5.64 -12.88
CA LYS A 212 16.87 4.21 -13.08
C LYS A 212 15.45 3.91 -13.58
N ALA A 213 14.61 4.93 -13.68
CA ALA A 213 13.27 4.79 -14.22
C ALA A 213 13.28 4.86 -15.75
N GLU A 214 12.35 4.15 -16.37
CA GLU A 214 12.02 4.41 -17.77
C GLU A 214 11.59 5.88 -17.94
N PRO A 215 12.13 6.61 -18.92
CA PRO A 215 11.76 8.01 -19.16
C PRO A 215 10.27 8.20 -19.42
N LEU A 216 9.73 9.35 -19.01
CA LEU A 216 8.35 9.70 -19.33
C LEU A 216 8.18 9.91 -20.83
N SER A 217 7.14 9.33 -21.41
CA SER A 217 6.73 9.55 -22.78
C SER A 217 6.25 11.01 -22.99
N ARG A 218 6.12 11.43 -24.24
CA ARG A 218 5.53 12.74 -24.57
C ARG A 218 4.12 12.90 -24.00
N GLU A 219 3.33 11.84 -24.06
CA GLU A 219 1.95 11.85 -23.58
C GLU A 219 1.88 11.97 -22.07
N GLU A 220 2.71 11.22 -21.35
CA GLU A 220 2.80 11.32 -19.89
C GLU A 220 3.23 12.72 -19.44
N LYS A 221 4.21 13.35 -20.12
CA LYS A 221 4.59 14.75 -19.84
C LYS A 221 3.47 15.74 -20.11
N ARG A 222 2.69 15.55 -21.18
CA ARG A 222 1.49 16.37 -21.46
C ARG A 222 0.46 16.24 -20.36
N ILE A 223 0.19 15.04 -19.88
CA ILE A 223 -0.73 14.78 -18.77
C ILE A 223 -0.25 15.49 -17.50
N VAL A 224 1.03 15.35 -17.14
CA VAL A 224 1.63 16.06 -15.99
C VAL A 224 1.46 17.57 -16.12
N THR A 225 1.84 18.13 -17.28
CA THR A 225 1.71 19.56 -17.54
C THR A 225 0.26 20.04 -17.41
N ARG A 226 -0.70 19.31 -18.00
CA ARG A 226 -2.13 19.64 -17.93
C ARG A 226 -2.64 19.67 -16.49
N ILE A 227 -2.28 18.66 -15.69
CA ILE A 227 -2.66 18.57 -14.28
C ILE A 227 -2.02 19.71 -13.47
N ALA A 228 -0.72 19.97 -13.67
CA ALA A 228 -0.01 21.04 -13.00
C ALA A 228 -0.59 22.43 -13.31
N MET A 229 -0.91 22.71 -14.57
CA MET A 229 -1.55 23.95 -14.99
C MET A 229 -2.97 24.11 -14.43
N LYS A 230 -3.71 23.03 -14.29
CA LYS A 230 -5.05 23.03 -13.70
C LYS A 230 -5.02 23.24 -12.19
N PHE A 231 -4.00 22.71 -11.52
CA PHE A 231 -3.82 22.78 -10.08
C PHE A 231 -2.45 23.39 -9.73
N PRO A 232 -2.23 24.69 -9.99
CA PRO A 232 -0.93 25.32 -9.70
C PRO A 232 -0.61 25.37 -8.20
N GLU A 233 -1.64 25.29 -7.33
CA GLU A 233 -1.49 25.30 -5.89
C GLU A 233 -1.82 23.93 -5.24
N GLU A 234 -1.02 23.54 -4.25
CA GLU A 234 -1.21 22.28 -3.50
C GLU A 234 -2.62 22.16 -2.90
N ARG A 235 -3.18 23.29 -2.45
CA ARG A 235 -4.53 23.33 -1.91
C ARG A 235 -5.59 23.01 -2.98
N MET A 236 -5.39 23.46 -4.20
CA MET A 236 -6.34 23.23 -5.30
C MET A 236 -6.44 21.74 -5.65
N VAL A 237 -5.31 21.04 -5.79
CA VAL A 237 -5.31 19.59 -6.06
C VAL A 237 -5.90 18.81 -4.91
N TYR A 238 -5.64 19.26 -3.67
CA TYR A 238 -6.22 18.64 -2.47
C TYR A 238 -7.75 18.77 -2.46
N GLU A 239 -8.28 19.98 -2.62
CA GLU A 239 -9.73 20.24 -2.63
C GLU A 239 -10.42 19.53 -3.81
N ALA A 240 -9.79 19.48 -4.98
CA ALA A 240 -10.32 18.77 -6.14
C ALA A 240 -10.41 17.27 -5.88
N ALA A 241 -9.35 16.66 -5.38
CA ALA A 241 -9.34 15.23 -5.07
C ALA A 241 -10.44 14.83 -4.08
N HIS A 242 -10.79 15.71 -3.11
CA HIS A 242 -11.88 15.48 -2.16
C HIS A 242 -13.29 15.66 -2.76
N LYS A 243 -13.40 16.27 -3.95
CA LYS A 243 -14.68 16.39 -4.67
C LYS A 243 -14.96 15.20 -5.57
N GLU A 244 -13.94 14.40 -5.90
CA GLU A 244 -14.06 13.28 -6.83
C GLU A 244 -15.01 12.19 -6.34
N LYS A 245 -15.96 11.80 -7.20
CA LYS A 245 -16.93 10.74 -6.90
C LYS A 245 -16.26 9.40 -6.66
N ILE A 246 -15.23 9.09 -7.44
CA ILE A 246 -14.50 7.82 -7.37
C ILE A 246 -13.79 7.60 -6.02
N TRP A 247 -13.43 8.67 -5.32
CA TRP A 247 -12.92 8.60 -3.96
C TRP A 247 -14.07 8.51 -2.94
N LYS A 248 -15.10 9.35 -3.10
CA LYS A 248 -16.23 9.44 -2.14
C LYS A 248 -17.03 8.15 -2.03
N LYS A 249 -17.17 7.40 -3.12
CA LYS A 249 -17.93 6.14 -3.14
C LYS A 249 -17.20 4.97 -2.46
N GLN A 250 -15.88 5.12 -2.18
CA GLN A 250 -15.10 4.05 -1.57
C GLN A 250 -15.20 4.08 -0.05
N PRO A 251 -15.34 2.92 0.60
CA PRO A 251 -15.17 2.82 2.04
C PRO A 251 -13.76 3.25 2.48
N ASN A 252 -13.64 3.80 3.69
CA ASN A 252 -12.33 4.19 4.23
C ASN A 252 -11.34 3.02 4.21
N GLY A 253 -10.17 3.25 3.64
CA GLY A 253 -9.10 2.25 3.47
C GLY A 253 -9.28 1.31 2.28
N ALA A 254 -10.40 1.40 1.53
CA ALA A 254 -10.59 0.61 0.34
C ALA A 254 -9.70 1.09 -0.82
N ILE A 255 -9.34 0.16 -1.70
CA ILE A 255 -8.57 0.47 -2.91
C ILE A 255 -9.48 1.18 -3.91
N ILE A 256 -8.96 2.24 -4.53
CA ILE A 256 -9.62 2.95 -5.63
C ILE A 256 -9.20 2.25 -6.92
N PRO A 257 -10.14 1.59 -7.64
CA PRO A 257 -9.80 0.85 -8.87
C PRO A 257 -9.49 1.79 -10.03
N TYR A 258 -8.54 1.44 -10.86
CA TYR A 258 -8.20 2.21 -12.06
C TYR A 258 -9.33 2.29 -13.12
N PRO A 259 -10.16 1.26 -13.35
CA PRO A 259 -11.31 1.38 -14.24
C PRO A 259 -12.26 2.52 -13.88
N ASP A 260 -12.33 2.92 -12.61
CA ASP A 260 -13.12 4.08 -12.17
C ASP A 260 -12.57 5.42 -12.70
N SER A 261 -11.37 5.44 -13.28
CA SER A 261 -10.77 6.66 -13.85
C SER A 261 -11.61 7.36 -14.92
N THR A 262 -12.52 6.63 -15.56
CA THR A 262 -13.51 7.18 -16.50
C THR A 262 -14.51 8.14 -15.85
N GLU A 263 -14.72 8.02 -14.54
CA GLU A 263 -15.61 8.89 -13.76
C GLU A 263 -14.90 10.12 -13.18
N LEU A 264 -13.61 10.30 -13.46
CA LEU A 264 -12.83 11.43 -12.96
C LEU A 264 -13.35 12.74 -13.56
N GLY A 265 -13.84 13.63 -12.70
CA GLY A 265 -14.44 14.90 -13.12
C GLY A 265 -13.49 16.10 -13.02
N GLY A 266 -12.45 16.00 -12.23
CA GLY A 266 -11.54 17.09 -11.94
C GLY A 266 -10.50 17.41 -13.02
N VAL A 267 -10.20 16.47 -13.94
CA VAL A 267 -9.14 16.63 -14.97
C VAL A 267 -9.57 16.10 -16.31
#